data_d9be9c57a148243e1bc25597cc36ceb9
#
_entry.id   d9be9c57a148243e1bc25597cc36ceb9
#
_cell.length_a   1.000
_cell.length_b   1.000
_cell.length_c   1.000
_cell.angle_alpha   90.00
_cell.angle_beta   90.00
_cell.angle_gamma   90.00
#
_symmetry.space_group_name_H-M   'P 1'
#
loop_
_entity.id
_entity.type
_entity.pdbx_description
1 polymer ?
#
loop_
_entity_poly.entity_id
_entity_poly.type
_entity_poly.pdbx_seq_one_letter_code
_entity_poly.pdbx_strand_id
1 'polypeptide(L)'
;MTTQNNPYVYAEAIQYQLANIVTPVPVYANFNRNYAKQPQFLTWQLRNVHQDVYTGGIQSNKGIDTPIFQISIFAQNKADAFNLSNDILQSLHGYSGQFGGPDGFFIAKADVHWLYNSYDNELGLNQIFLDCMIYVPA
;
A
#
# COMPACT_ATOMS: atom_id res chain seq x y z
N MET A 1 -3.93 0.90 -24.83
CA MET A 1 -3.19 1.18 -23.61
C MET A 1 -3.95 0.63 -22.41
N THR A 2 -3.28 0.04 -21.50
CA THR A 2 -3.89 -0.51 -20.33
C THR A 2 -3.97 0.53 -19.22
N THR A 3 -4.97 0.39 -18.36
CA THR A 3 -5.10 1.24 -17.17
C THR A 3 -3.98 1.01 -16.16
N GLN A 4 -3.22 -0.08 -16.33
CA GLN A 4 -2.13 -0.44 -15.45
C GLN A 4 -0.98 0.57 -15.42
N ASN A 5 -0.90 1.41 -16.44
CA ASN A 5 0.16 2.43 -16.49
C ASN A 5 -0.27 3.76 -15.86
N ASN A 6 -1.43 3.81 -15.25
CA ASN A 6 -1.98 5.02 -14.67
C ASN A 6 -1.81 5.02 -13.16
N PRO A 7 -1.00 5.95 -12.60
CA PRO A 7 -0.79 6.01 -11.14
C PRO A 7 -2.08 6.17 -10.34
N TYR A 8 -3.09 6.81 -10.89
CA TYR A 8 -4.37 6.95 -10.20
C TYR A 8 -5.04 5.60 -9.97
N VAL A 9 -4.94 4.69 -10.94
CA VAL A 9 -5.49 3.34 -10.79
C VAL A 9 -4.76 2.59 -9.68
N TYR A 10 -3.45 2.75 -9.60
CA TYR A 10 -2.66 2.15 -8.52
C TYR A 10 -3.06 2.71 -7.16
N ALA A 11 -3.30 4.02 -7.09
CA ALA A 11 -3.72 4.66 -5.85
C ALA A 11 -5.07 4.14 -5.37
N GLU A 12 -6.03 4.02 -6.28
CA GLU A 12 -7.34 3.47 -5.92
C GLU A 12 -7.25 2.02 -5.47
N ALA A 13 -6.39 1.26 -6.15
CA ALA A 13 -6.23 -0.15 -5.84
C ALA A 13 -5.63 -0.38 -4.44
N ILE A 14 -4.61 0.39 -4.05
CA ILE A 14 -4.02 0.24 -2.72
C ILE A 14 -5.01 0.66 -1.63
N GLN A 15 -5.79 1.71 -1.88
CA GLN A 15 -6.81 2.15 -0.94
C GLN A 15 -7.82 1.03 -0.66
N TYR A 16 -8.32 0.42 -1.72
CA TYR A 16 -9.29 -0.68 -1.60
C TYR A 16 -8.68 -1.87 -0.88
N GLN A 17 -7.47 -2.26 -1.28
CA GLN A 17 -6.82 -3.45 -0.74
C GLN A 17 -6.54 -3.30 0.75
N LEU A 18 -5.99 -2.17 1.15
CA LEU A 18 -5.70 -1.92 2.58
C LEU A 18 -6.98 -1.84 3.39
N ALA A 19 -8.00 -1.15 2.88
CA ALA A 19 -9.26 -1.03 3.60
C ALA A 19 -9.89 -2.40 3.88
N ASN A 20 -9.77 -3.32 2.95
CA ASN A 20 -10.27 -4.68 3.15
C ASN A 20 -9.47 -5.47 4.18
N ILE A 21 -8.15 -5.32 4.16
CA ILE A 21 -7.27 -6.07 5.06
C ILE A 21 -7.50 -5.65 6.50
N VAL A 22 -7.63 -4.36 6.76
CA VAL A 22 -7.64 -3.84 8.12
C VAL A 22 -9.02 -3.41 8.61
N THR A 23 -10.08 -3.69 7.84
CA THR A 23 -11.44 -3.30 8.26
C THR A 23 -11.74 -3.74 9.69
N PRO A 24 -12.35 -2.91 10.54
CA PRO A 24 -12.94 -1.60 10.27
C PRO A 24 -12.02 -0.40 10.50
N VAL A 25 -10.72 -0.61 10.55
CA VAL A 25 -9.75 0.46 10.79
C VAL A 25 -9.73 1.41 9.57
N PRO A 26 -9.84 2.73 9.77
CA PRO A 26 -9.87 3.66 8.65
C PRO A 26 -8.53 3.75 7.93
N VAL A 27 -8.59 3.95 6.61
CA VAL A 27 -7.43 4.09 5.74
C VAL A 27 -7.57 5.38 4.94
N TYR A 28 -6.54 6.21 4.95
CA TYR A 28 -6.54 7.51 4.29
C TYR A 28 -5.37 7.65 3.34
N ALA A 29 -5.58 8.39 2.26
CA ALA A 29 -4.50 8.77 1.36
C ALA A 29 -3.71 9.92 1.98
N ASN A 30 -2.39 9.75 2.11
CA ASN A 30 -1.43 10.75 2.55
C ASN A 30 -1.56 11.21 3.99
N PHE A 31 -2.71 11.69 4.41
CA PHE A 31 -2.85 12.32 5.72
C PHE A 31 -4.26 12.17 6.28
N ASN A 32 -4.36 12.01 7.60
CA ASN A 32 -5.63 11.98 8.31
C ASN A 32 -5.78 13.24 9.17
N ARG A 33 -6.72 14.10 8.81
CA ARG A 33 -6.98 15.34 9.54
C ARG A 33 -7.61 15.13 10.90
N ASN A 34 -8.21 13.96 11.12
CA ASN A 34 -8.89 13.63 12.37
C ASN A 34 -8.07 12.70 13.25
N TYR A 35 -6.76 12.74 13.13
CA TYR A 35 -5.89 11.80 13.83
C TYR A 35 -6.13 11.77 15.35
N ALA A 36 -6.48 12.89 15.94
CA ALA A 36 -6.65 13.00 17.39
C ALA A 36 -7.91 12.28 17.89
N LYS A 37 -8.85 11.98 16.99
CA LYS A 37 -10.12 11.36 17.35
C LYS A 37 -10.18 9.87 17.08
N GLN A 38 -9.12 9.31 16.53
CA GLN A 38 -9.11 7.92 16.13
C GLN A 38 -8.02 7.15 16.87
N PRO A 39 -8.37 6.01 17.50
CA PRO A 39 -7.39 5.23 18.25
C PRO A 39 -6.38 4.54 17.35
N GLN A 40 -6.74 4.28 16.10
CA GLN A 40 -5.84 3.66 15.12
C GLN A 40 -6.32 3.98 13.71
N PHE A 41 -5.37 4.12 12.81
CA PHE A 41 -5.66 4.36 11.40
C PHE A 41 -4.40 4.10 10.57
N LEU A 42 -4.60 3.98 9.26
CA LEU A 42 -3.51 3.87 8.30
C LEU A 42 -3.52 5.06 7.36
N THR A 43 -2.34 5.43 6.89
CA THR A 43 -2.20 6.29 5.72
C THR A 43 -1.27 5.61 4.73
N TRP A 44 -1.41 5.97 3.45
CA TRP A 44 -0.52 5.48 2.42
C TRP A 44 -0.17 6.60 1.47
N GLN A 45 0.96 6.48 0.80
CA GLN A 45 1.31 7.37 -0.29
C GLN A 45 2.04 6.59 -1.37
N LEU A 46 1.77 6.94 -2.61
CA LEU A 46 2.48 6.38 -3.75
C LEU A 46 3.80 7.14 -3.90
N ARG A 47 4.90 6.44 -3.68
CA ARG A 47 6.23 7.05 -3.71
C ARG A 47 6.83 7.06 -5.09
N ASN A 48 6.59 6.01 -5.85
CA ASN A 48 7.26 5.83 -7.13
C ASN A 48 6.52 4.79 -7.95
N VAL A 49 6.62 4.90 -9.27
CA VAL A 49 6.20 3.83 -10.18
C VAL A 49 7.37 3.55 -11.10
N HIS A 50 8.04 2.43 -10.88
CA HIS A 50 9.12 2.00 -11.74
C HIS A 50 8.53 1.23 -12.92
N GLN A 51 8.84 1.66 -14.12
CA GLN A 51 8.32 1.05 -15.34
C GLN A 51 9.46 0.48 -16.14
N ASP A 52 9.48 -0.85 -16.25
CA ASP A 52 10.47 -1.55 -17.06
C ASP A 52 9.97 -1.67 -18.49
N VAL A 53 10.82 -1.28 -19.42
CA VAL A 53 10.55 -1.40 -20.84
C VAL A 53 11.54 -2.38 -21.43
N TYR A 54 11.03 -3.49 -21.94
CA TYR A 54 11.90 -4.49 -22.55
C TYR A 54 12.25 -4.11 -23.98
N THR A 55 13.46 -4.48 -24.38
CA THR A 55 13.98 -4.20 -25.70
C THR A 55 13.08 -4.78 -26.77
N GLY A 56 12.42 -4.92 -27.32
CA GLY A 56 11.50 -5.47 -28.29
C GLY A 56 10.06 -5.15 -27.96
N GLY A 57 9.84 -4.51 -26.81
CA GLY A 57 8.49 -4.23 -26.35
C GLY A 57 8.02 -2.81 -26.60
N ILE A 58 8.77 -2.02 -27.32
CA ILE A 58 8.52 -0.59 -27.47
C ILE A 58 7.13 -0.29 -28.01
N GLN A 59 6.70 -1.06 -28.97
CA GLN A 59 5.41 -0.83 -29.62
C GLN A 59 4.26 -1.59 -29.00
N SER A 60 4.55 -2.55 -28.13
CA SER A 60 3.54 -3.41 -27.56
C SER A 60 3.17 -3.01 -26.14
N ASN A 61 3.83 -2.01 -25.61
CA ASN A 61 3.58 -1.55 -24.24
C ASN A 61 3.73 -2.68 -23.22
N LYS A 62 4.64 -3.59 -23.50
CA LYS A 62 4.89 -4.73 -22.63
C LYS A 62 6.03 -4.40 -21.69
N GLY A 63 5.80 -4.60 -20.45
CA GLY A 63 6.78 -4.37 -19.41
C GLY A 63 6.16 -4.70 -18.09
N ILE A 64 6.84 -4.37 -17.02
CA ILE A 64 6.33 -4.57 -15.68
C ILE A 64 6.35 -3.22 -14.99
N ASP A 65 5.19 -2.81 -14.50
CA ASP A 65 5.10 -1.64 -13.63
C ASP A 65 5.30 -2.11 -12.20
N THR A 66 6.08 -1.34 -11.46
CA THR A 66 6.36 -1.64 -10.06
C THR A 66 6.05 -0.41 -9.21
N PRO A 67 4.77 -0.17 -8.91
CA PRO A 67 4.43 0.91 -7.98
C PRO A 67 4.93 0.59 -6.57
N ILE A 68 5.45 1.60 -5.90
CA ILE A 68 5.95 1.48 -4.54
C ILE A 68 5.14 2.41 -3.65
N PHE A 69 4.51 1.84 -2.64
CA PHE A 69 3.72 2.59 -1.67
C PHE A 69 4.41 2.60 -0.33
N GLN A 70 4.36 3.73 0.34
CA GLN A 70 4.70 3.78 1.75
C GLN A 70 3.39 3.70 2.55
N ILE A 71 3.33 2.75 3.45
CA ILE A 71 2.18 2.54 4.33
C ILE A 71 2.61 2.95 5.73
N SER A 72 1.83 3.84 6.33
CA SER A 72 2.09 4.31 7.69
C SER A 72 0.94 3.86 8.58
N ILE A 73 1.28 3.19 9.65
CA ILE A 73 0.31 2.68 10.63
C ILE A 73 0.43 3.52 11.88
N PHE A 74 -0.72 4.01 12.36
CA PHE A 74 -0.78 4.85 13.55
C PHE A 74 -1.73 4.22 14.57
N ALA A 75 -1.32 4.17 15.82
CA ALA A 75 -2.16 3.67 16.89
C ALA A 75 -1.77 4.29 18.22
N GLN A 76 -2.73 4.52 19.10
CA GLN A 76 -2.47 4.99 20.45
C GLN A 76 -1.77 3.92 21.26
N ASN A 77 -2.06 2.67 21.00
CA ASN A 77 -1.53 1.52 21.70
C ASN A 77 -0.48 0.83 20.82
N LYS A 78 0.69 0.59 21.36
CA LYS A 78 1.80 -0.04 20.64
C LYS A 78 1.42 -1.43 20.13
N ALA A 79 0.72 -2.21 20.93
CA ALA A 79 0.30 -3.56 20.52
C ALA A 79 -0.63 -3.51 19.31
N ASP A 80 -1.54 -2.52 19.26
CA ASP A 80 -2.43 -2.37 18.11
C ASP A 80 -1.66 -2.03 16.84
N ALA A 81 -0.66 -1.18 16.94
CA ALA A 81 0.18 -0.84 15.78
C ALA A 81 0.88 -2.08 15.24
N PHE A 82 1.48 -2.88 16.11
CA PHE A 82 2.15 -4.10 15.69
C PHE A 82 1.20 -5.13 15.13
N ASN A 83 0.00 -5.27 15.71
CA ASN A 83 -0.99 -6.19 15.20
C ASN A 83 -1.46 -5.80 13.79
N LEU A 84 -1.68 -4.51 13.55
CA LEU A 84 -2.04 -4.03 12.22
C LEU A 84 -0.94 -4.31 11.20
N SER A 85 0.32 -4.05 11.56
CA SER A 85 1.44 -4.33 10.66
C SER A 85 1.53 -5.82 10.34
N ASN A 86 1.30 -6.67 11.32
CA ASN A 86 1.31 -8.11 11.12
C ASN A 86 0.19 -8.56 10.18
N ASP A 87 -1.01 -7.99 10.34
CA ASP A 87 -2.14 -8.30 9.46
C ASP A 87 -1.82 -7.95 8.01
N ILE A 88 -1.20 -6.81 7.79
CA ILE A 88 -0.82 -6.39 6.44
C ILE A 88 0.26 -7.32 5.87
N LEU A 89 1.29 -7.64 6.66
CA LEU A 89 2.34 -8.52 6.22
C LEU A 89 1.80 -9.91 5.85
N GLN A 90 0.93 -10.47 6.68
CA GLN A 90 0.41 -11.80 6.42
C GLN A 90 -0.58 -11.85 5.26
N SER A 91 -1.32 -10.78 5.04
CA SER A 91 -2.33 -10.75 3.99
C SER A 91 -1.76 -10.31 2.64
N LEU A 92 -0.68 -9.54 2.65
CA LEU A 92 -0.21 -8.89 1.42
C LEU A 92 1.16 -9.37 0.97
N HIS A 93 2.08 -9.66 1.88
CA HIS A 93 3.42 -10.07 1.47
C HIS A 93 3.38 -11.42 0.76
N GLY A 94 3.90 -11.45 -0.46
CA GLY A 94 3.86 -12.65 -1.29
C GLY A 94 2.54 -12.88 -2.01
N TYR A 95 1.58 -11.98 -1.86
CA TYR A 95 0.27 -12.13 -2.48
C TYR A 95 0.38 -12.04 -4.01
N SER A 96 -0.34 -12.91 -4.70
CA SER A 96 -0.46 -12.93 -6.15
C SER A 96 -1.94 -13.08 -6.48
N GLY A 97 -2.43 -12.30 -7.44
CA GLY A 97 -3.81 -12.39 -7.85
C GLY A 97 -4.44 -11.02 -8.07
N GLN A 98 -5.78 -10.96 -7.92
CA GLN A 98 -6.53 -9.72 -8.09
C GLN A 98 -6.20 -8.74 -6.98
N PHE A 99 -5.86 -7.51 -7.35
CA PHE A 99 -5.48 -6.47 -6.42
C PHE A 99 -6.37 -5.25 -6.66
N GLY A 100 -6.94 -4.71 -5.58
CA GLY A 100 -7.78 -3.52 -5.69
C GLY A 100 -9.25 -3.80 -5.95
N GLY A 101 -9.71 -5.02 -5.71
CA GLY A 101 -11.12 -5.38 -5.83
C GLY A 101 -11.57 -5.63 -7.26
N PRO A 102 -12.89 -5.61 -7.51
CA PRO A 102 -13.43 -5.94 -8.84
C PRO A 102 -12.95 -5.01 -9.94
N ASP A 103 -12.69 -3.75 -9.61
CA ASP A 103 -12.20 -2.76 -10.58
C ASP A 103 -10.69 -2.65 -10.61
N GLY A 104 -10.01 -3.54 -9.92
CA GLY A 104 -8.56 -3.56 -9.85
C GLY A 104 -7.93 -4.32 -11.01
N PHE A 105 -6.81 -4.95 -10.74
CA PHE A 105 -6.02 -5.62 -11.76
C PHE A 105 -5.24 -6.78 -11.13
N PHE A 106 -4.73 -7.64 -11.98
CA PHE A 106 -3.92 -8.76 -11.54
C PHE A 106 -2.49 -8.30 -11.23
N ILE A 107 -1.94 -8.77 -10.11
CA ILE A 107 -0.53 -8.57 -9.79
C ILE A 107 0.19 -9.91 -9.72
N ALA A 108 1.45 -9.91 -10.15
CA ALA A 108 2.29 -11.10 -10.09
C ALA A 108 2.69 -11.40 -8.66
N LYS A 109 3.05 -10.39 -7.90
CA LYS A 109 3.34 -10.52 -6.47
C LYS A 109 3.36 -9.16 -5.79
N ALA A 110 3.29 -9.17 -4.48
CA ALA A 110 3.53 -8.00 -3.63
C ALA A 110 4.67 -8.30 -2.67
N ASP A 111 5.60 -7.36 -2.55
CA ASP A 111 6.67 -7.41 -1.55
C ASP A 111 6.41 -6.35 -0.51
N VAL A 112 6.26 -6.76 0.73
CA VAL A 112 6.05 -5.82 1.83
C VAL A 112 7.25 -5.88 2.75
N HIS A 113 7.87 -4.73 2.99
CA HIS A 113 9.04 -4.62 3.85
C HIS A 113 8.71 -3.78 5.07
N TRP A 114 8.89 -4.34 6.24
CA TRP A 114 8.74 -3.63 7.51
C TRP A 114 9.99 -2.78 7.69
N LEU A 115 9.81 -1.45 7.79
CA LEU A 115 10.93 -0.53 7.83
C LEU A 115 11.38 -0.23 9.26
N TYR A 116 10.50 0.42 10.03
CA TYR A 116 10.81 0.74 11.42
C TYR A 116 9.55 1.20 12.15
N ASN A 117 9.65 1.23 13.48
CA ASN A 117 8.61 1.81 14.33
C ASN A 117 9.17 3.03 15.05
N SER A 118 8.29 3.94 15.39
CA SER A 118 8.63 5.12 16.15
C SER A 118 7.44 5.58 16.97
N TYR A 119 7.64 6.61 17.77
CA TYR A 119 6.58 7.25 18.53
C TYR A 119 6.61 8.74 18.22
N ASP A 120 5.48 9.28 17.82
CA ASP A 120 5.35 10.70 17.52
C ASP A 120 4.85 11.42 18.77
N ASN A 121 5.72 12.23 19.39
CA ASN A 121 5.39 12.93 20.62
C ASN A 121 4.32 14.00 20.42
N GLU A 122 4.27 14.61 19.24
CA GLU A 122 3.28 15.65 18.97
C GLU A 122 1.89 15.05 18.78
N LEU A 123 1.80 13.95 18.05
CA LEU A 123 0.54 13.28 17.82
C LEU A 123 0.13 12.36 18.96
N GLY A 124 1.09 11.90 19.76
CA GLY A 124 0.83 10.92 20.81
C GLY A 124 0.49 9.55 20.25
N LEU A 125 1.08 9.20 19.12
CA LEU A 125 0.76 7.96 18.42
C LEU A 125 2.01 7.14 18.16
N ASN A 126 1.87 5.83 18.29
CA ASN A 126 2.86 4.88 17.80
C ASN A 126 2.74 4.77 16.30
N GLN A 127 3.87 4.72 15.62
CA GLN A 127 3.94 4.66 14.15
C GLN A 127 4.73 3.45 13.72
N ILE A 128 4.26 2.80 12.66
CA ILE A 128 5.02 1.76 11.98
C ILE A 128 4.97 2.06 10.50
N PHE A 129 6.12 1.96 9.84
CA PHE A 129 6.25 2.25 8.43
C PHE A 129 6.60 0.98 7.66
N LEU A 130 5.86 0.76 6.58
CA LEU A 130 6.07 -0.35 5.66
C LEU A 130 6.25 0.19 4.25
N ASP A 131 7.08 -0.48 3.47
CA ASP A 131 7.08 -0.29 2.01
C ASP A 131 6.37 -1.46 1.37
N CYS A 132 5.49 -1.16 0.42
CA CYS A 132 4.78 -2.17 -0.35
C CYS A 132 5.07 -1.94 -1.82
N MET A 133 5.67 -2.95 -2.44
CA MET A 133 6.00 -2.92 -3.86
C MET A 133 5.17 -3.97 -4.55
N ILE A 134 4.39 -3.59 -5.56
CA ILE A 134 3.60 -4.54 -6.32
C ILE A 134 4.12 -4.64 -7.75
N TYR A 135 4.06 -5.85 -8.30
CA TYR A 135 4.55 -6.14 -9.65
C TYR A 135 3.37 -6.37 -10.56
N VAL A 136 3.14 -5.41 -11.46
CA VAL A 136 1.96 -5.39 -12.33
C VAL A 136 2.41 -5.72 -13.75
N PRO A 137 2.10 -6.92 -14.25
CA PRO A 137 2.46 -7.27 -15.64
C PRO A 137 1.62 -6.48 -16.62
N ALA A 138 2.24 -6.13 -17.71
CA ALA A 138 1.57 -5.40 -18.77
C ALA A 138 0.64 -6.31 -19.59
#